data_7239789fa1bcaa4d16a256504fa202ce
#
_entry.id   7239789fa1bcaa4d16a256504fa202ce
#
_cell.length_a   1.000
_cell.length_b   1.000
_cell.length_c   1.000
_cell.angle_alpha   90.00
_cell.angle_beta   90.00
_cell.angle_gamma   90.00
#
_symmetry.space_group_name_H-M   'P 1'
#
loop_
_entity.id
_entity.type
_entity.pdbx_description
1 polymer ?
#
loop_
_entity_poly.entity_id
_entity_poly.type
_entity_poly.pdbx_seq_one_letter_code
_entity_poly.pdbx_strand_id
1 'polypeptide(L)'
;MLSILNNNGKPYVQMVTAGFSGCRAYRCDFPATAINWTGGIGVHVIEVPMPLLDNGILNATRAFMFKSPGNAVCYDMVCQLADIKDKAGFRLVADYDDQPVYIKGCISLPWEPWGPTKHKLEDDQWFIKMAPLFDTITVTNEYLARELDAITNTHNYVVVPNTVPRWLFSAPRKPQLAEDKTKFVVVGSGCPLHSTGPHKDENGKDVEGQPGDWASAEWIDFIKEGVSEGYIDYIQMGGPNWMLEDIKDKIRTLPWVPPLRFPSLISRLNADVVLAPLVDCVFNKCKSDLRLIEANVCSSAIMCSTFADGPYENAHQLCKVSQGATKDQLKDILFTLGKKDNWNEVIEYGWRNILDNGRITESDQALERYVKLFGSTPEKVVPFDIM
;
A
#
# COMPACT_ATOMS: atom_id res chain seq x y z
N MET A 1 1.14 14.21 28.91
CA MET A 1 -0.01 13.41 28.48
C MET A 1 -1.36 14.16 28.53
N LEU A 2 -1.59 15.02 29.51
CA LEU A 2 -2.84 15.82 29.64
C LEU A 2 -2.98 16.99 28.67
N SER A 3 -1.91 17.44 27.99
CA SER A 3 -1.98 18.52 26.98
C SER A 3 -2.66 18.09 25.65
N ILE A 4 -2.83 16.80 25.44
CA ILE A 4 -3.44 16.24 24.22
C ILE A 4 -4.98 16.42 24.24
N LEU A 5 -5.57 16.55 25.41
CA LEU A 5 -7.03 16.64 25.57
C LEU A 5 -7.61 18.05 25.40
N ASN A 6 -6.77 19.06 25.14
CA ASN A 6 -7.22 20.46 25.09
C ASN A 6 -7.41 20.94 23.64
N ASN A 7 -8.18 20.22 22.84
CA ASN A 7 -8.47 20.59 21.45
C ASN A 7 -9.78 21.39 21.33
N ASN A 8 -9.98 22.38 22.21
CA ASN A 8 -11.09 23.36 22.12
C ASN A 8 -12.48 22.77 21.81
N GLY A 9 -12.80 21.59 22.35
CA GLY A 9 -14.08 20.94 22.16
C GLY A 9 -14.28 20.24 20.80
N LYS A 10 -13.23 20.10 19.99
CA LYS A 10 -13.29 19.38 18.71
C LYS A 10 -13.38 17.88 18.92
N PRO A 11 -14.12 17.17 18.06
CA PRO A 11 -14.21 15.72 18.15
C PRO A 11 -12.87 15.06 17.83
N TYR A 12 -12.58 13.97 18.53
CA TYR A 12 -11.38 13.18 18.32
C TYR A 12 -11.66 11.86 17.60
N VAL A 13 -10.68 11.44 16.81
CA VAL A 13 -10.60 10.09 16.26
C VAL A 13 -9.33 9.41 16.78
N GLN A 14 -9.47 8.19 17.25
CA GLN A 14 -8.36 7.36 17.70
C GLN A 14 -8.07 6.31 16.63
N MET A 15 -6.93 6.39 15.96
CA MET A 15 -6.44 5.37 15.03
C MET A 15 -5.53 4.40 15.77
N VAL A 16 -6.03 3.20 16.02
CA VAL A 16 -5.37 2.16 16.83
C VAL A 16 -4.56 1.25 15.91
N THR A 17 -3.28 1.07 16.19
CA THR A 17 -2.36 0.29 15.35
C THR A 17 -1.52 -0.68 16.18
N ALA A 18 -1.09 -1.78 15.56
CA ALA A 18 -0.20 -2.77 16.17
C ALA A 18 1.25 -2.61 15.63
N GLY A 19 1.89 -1.49 15.93
CA GLY A 19 3.27 -1.23 15.52
C GLY A 19 3.42 -0.37 14.26
N PHE A 20 4.68 -0.07 13.90
CA PHE A 20 5.02 0.85 12.83
C PHE A 20 5.33 0.11 11.52
N SER A 21 4.54 0.35 10.48
CA SER A 21 4.67 -0.30 9.17
C SER A 21 4.37 0.68 8.03
N GLY A 22 4.67 0.28 6.79
CA GLY A 22 4.28 1.02 5.59
C GLY A 22 2.75 1.18 5.51
N CYS A 23 2.03 0.11 5.76
CA CYS A 23 0.56 0.10 5.78
C CYS A 23 0.01 1.09 6.81
N ARG A 24 0.56 1.12 8.03
CA ARG A 24 0.19 2.11 9.04
C ARG A 24 0.44 3.53 8.53
N ALA A 25 1.61 3.81 7.94
CA ALA A 25 1.94 5.14 7.49
C ALA A 25 0.92 5.67 6.47
N TYR A 26 0.59 4.89 5.45
CA TYR A 26 -0.35 5.30 4.39
C TYR A 26 -1.81 5.29 4.84
N ARG A 27 -2.19 4.44 5.79
CA ARG A 27 -3.59 4.30 6.24
C ARG A 27 -3.92 5.12 7.48
N CYS A 28 -2.92 5.45 8.31
CA CYS A 28 -3.12 6.15 9.57
C CYS A 28 -2.28 7.42 9.69
N ASP A 29 -0.95 7.33 9.68
CA ASP A 29 -0.09 8.46 10.04
C ASP A 29 -0.21 9.65 9.06
N PHE A 30 -0.21 9.39 7.73
CA PHE A 30 -0.34 10.44 6.74
C PHE A 30 -1.75 11.05 6.71
N PRO A 31 -2.85 10.27 6.67
CA PRO A 31 -4.19 10.83 6.80
C PRO A 31 -4.41 11.61 8.09
N ALA A 32 -3.95 11.09 9.24
CA ALA A 32 -4.04 11.80 10.52
C ALA A 32 -3.33 13.15 10.48
N THR A 33 -2.14 13.20 9.90
CA THR A 33 -1.38 14.44 9.74
C THR A 33 -2.14 15.45 8.89
N ALA A 34 -2.64 15.04 7.73
CA ALA A 34 -3.40 15.91 6.83
C ALA A 34 -4.70 16.42 7.48
N ILE A 35 -5.47 15.55 8.14
CA ILE A 35 -6.70 15.92 8.83
C ILE A 35 -6.41 16.92 9.96
N ASN A 36 -5.36 16.69 10.74
CA ASN A 36 -4.97 17.60 11.82
C ASN A 36 -4.59 19.00 11.32
N TRP A 37 -4.02 19.11 10.12
CA TRP A 37 -3.73 20.42 9.50
C TRP A 37 -4.98 21.22 9.16
N THR A 38 -6.09 20.56 8.81
CA THR A 38 -7.36 21.24 8.51
C THR A 38 -8.02 21.82 9.76
N GLY A 39 -7.68 21.29 10.92
CA GLY A 39 -8.15 21.79 12.20
C GLY A 39 -9.62 21.50 12.55
N GLY A 40 -10.36 20.76 11.72
CA GLY A 40 -11.77 20.42 11.97
C GLY A 40 -11.98 19.28 12.96
N ILE A 41 -11.12 18.26 12.89
CA ILE A 41 -11.13 17.05 13.73
C ILE A 41 -9.72 16.82 14.26
N GLY A 42 -9.58 16.36 15.50
CA GLY A 42 -8.30 15.87 16.03
C GLY A 42 -8.16 14.38 15.76
N VAL A 43 -7.07 13.95 15.15
CA VAL A 43 -6.77 12.53 14.92
C VAL A 43 -5.50 12.14 15.65
N HIS A 44 -5.58 11.11 16.49
CA HIS A 44 -4.44 10.53 17.18
C HIS A 44 -4.18 9.12 16.66
N VAL A 45 -2.92 8.85 16.32
CA VAL A 45 -2.46 7.49 16.01
C VAL A 45 -1.81 6.92 17.27
N ILE A 46 -2.37 5.82 17.77
CA ILE A 46 -1.95 5.20 19.02
C ILE A 46 -1.55 3.74 18.77
N GLU A 47 -0.61 3.24 19.56
CA GLU A 47 -0.20 1.83 19.55
C GLU A 47 -0.79 1.07 20.72
N VAL A 48 -1.24 -0.16 20.46
CA VAL A 48 -1.66 -1.08 21.53
C VAL A 48 -0.41 -1.61 22.28
N PRO A 49 -0.51 -1.81 23.61
CA PRO A 49 -1.64 -1.60 24.49
C PRO A 49 -1.68 -0.18 25.08
N MET A 50 -2.80 0.51 24.91
CA MET A 50 -3.08 1.75 25.63
C MET A 50 -4.40 1.63 26.41
N PRO A 51 -4.58 2.32 27.54
CA PRO A 51 -5.84 2.33 28.27
C PRO A 51 -6.90 3.13 27.49
N LEU A 52 -7.53 2.49 26.48
CA LEU A 52 -8.58 3.10 25.65
C LEU A 52 -9.87 3.37 26.43
N LEU A 53 -10.05 2.70 27.57
CA LEU A 53 -11.24 2.77 28.40
C LEU A 53 -11.19 3.88 29.46
N ASP A 54 -10.22 4.78 29.39
CA ASP A 54 -10.25 5.99 30.22
C ASP A 54 -11.44 6.86 29.83
N ASN A 55 -12.28 7.21 30.83
CA ASN A 55 -13.50 7.98 30.59
C ASN A 55 -13.25 9.34 29.92
N GLY A 56 -12.11 9.97 30.18
CA GLY A 56 -11.73 11.22 29.52
C GLY A 56 -11.47 11.03 28.02
N ILE A 57 -10.86 9.91 27.63
CA ILE A 57 -10.63 9.55 26.23
C ILE A 57 -11.94 9.18 25.55
N LEU A 58 -12.75 8.32 26.18
CA LEU A 58 -14.03 7.87 25.62
C LEU A 58 -14.99 9.03 25.35
N ASN A 59 -15.15 9.95 26.29
CA ASN A 59 -16.06 11.08 26.16
C ASN A 59 -15.63 12.09 25.08
N ALA A 60 -14.36 12.14 24.74
CA ALA A 60 -13.82 13.02 23.70
C ALA A 60 -13.78 12.36 22.31
N THR A 61 -13.95 11.03 22.23
CA THR A 61 -13.75 10.26 21.01
C THR A 61 -15.04 10.11 20.22
N ARG A 62 -14.98 10.38 18.93
CA ARG A 62 -16.07 10.19 17.94
C ARG A 62 -15.97 8.87 17.21
N ALA A 63 -14.75 8.38 16.99
CA ALA A 63 -14.53 7.11 16.34
C ALA A 63 -13.21 6.47 16.80
N PHE A 64 -13.21 5.16 16.91
CA PHE A 64 -12.01 4.34 16.99
C PHE A 64 -11.84 3.62 15.67
N MET A 65 -10.71 3.82 15.01
CA MET A 65 -10.35 3.10 13.78
C MET A 65 -9.20 2.14 14.08
N PHE A 66 -9.44 0.86 13.93
CA PHE A 66 -8.45 -0.20 14.15
C PHE A 66 -7.80 -0.61 12.83
N LYS A 67 -6.49 -0.42 12.73
CA LYS A 67 -5.71 -0.86 11.56
C LYS A 67 -5.37 -2.33 11.67
N SER A 68 -5.92 -3.12 10.75
CA SER A 68 -5.70 -4.57 10.63
C SER A 68 -5.83 -5.31 11.97
N PRO A 69 -6.97 -5.18 12.70
CA PRO A 69 -7.16 -5.93 13.92
C PRO A 69 -7.28 -7.42 13.60
N GLY A 70 -6.48 -8.28 14.22
CA GLY A 70 -6.39 -9.69 13.84
C GLY A 70 -5.87 -10.62 14.96
N ASN A 71 -5.98 -10.22 16.24
CA ASN A 71 -5.54 -11.08 17.35
C ASN A 71 -6.48 -11.00 18.56
N ALA A 72 -6.28 -11.88 19.54
CA ALA A 72 -7.11 -11.98 20.75
C ALA A 72 -7.16 -10.67 21.55
N VAL A 73 -6.05 -9.96 21.67
CA VAL A 73 -5.99 -8.68 22.42
C VAL A 73 -6.85 -7.62 21.75
N CYS A 74 -6.78 -7.52 20.42
CA CYS A 74 -7.66 -6.63 19.67
C CYS A 74 -9.13 -7.04 19.80
N TYR A 75 -9.44 -8.33 19.77
CA TYR A 75 -10.79 -8.84 19.92
C TYR A 75 -11.41 -8.44 21.26
N ASP A 76 -10.72 -8.69 22.36
CA ASP A 76 -11.22 -8.33 23.69
C ASP A 76 -11.47 -6.82 23.83
N MET A 77 -10.57 -6.01 23.27
CA MET A 77 -10.70 -4.56 23.27
C MET A 77 -11.89 -4.09 22.40
N VAL A 78 -12.06 -4.65 21.21
CA VAL A 78 -13.17 -4.33 20.30
C VAL A 78 -14.51 -4.75 20.92
N CYS A 79 -14.60 -5.90 21.58
CA CYS A 79 -15.80 -6.31 22.33
C CYS A 79 -16.16 -5.31 23.41
N GLN A 80 -15.22 -4.92 24.27
CA GLN A 80 -15.45 -3.94 25.33
C GLN A 80 -15.91 -2.59 24.79
N LEU A 81 -15.35 -2.11 23.68
CA LEU A 81 -15.79 -0.88 23.05
C LEU A 81 -17.17 -1.04 22.39
N ALA A 82 -17.44 -2.18 21.75
CA ALA A 82 -18.74 -2.46 21.13
C ALA A 82 -19.89 -2.44 22.16
N ASP A 83 -19.65 -2.97 23.37
CA ASP A 83 -20.64 -2.98 24.45
C ASP A 83 -21.06 -1.58 24.93
N ILE A 84 -20.20 -0.59 24.74
CA ILE A 84 -20.44 0.77 25.27
C ILE A 84 -20.61 1.84 24.19
N LYS A 85 -20.36 1.52 22.90
CA LYS A 85 -20.31 2.52 21.83
C LYS A 85 -21.57 3.36 21.68
N ASP A 86 -22.74 2.74 21.75
CA ASP A 86 -24.03 3.43 21.59
C ASP A 86 -24.29 4.40 22.74
N LYS A 87 -23.96 3.99 23.97
CA LYS A 87 -24.10 4.84 25.15
C LYS A 87 -23.10 5.99 25.18
N ALA A 88 -21.89 5.73 24.73
CA ALA A 88 -20.80 6.72 24.67
C ALA A 88 -20.84 7.59 23.40
N GLY A 89 -21.59 7.19 22.36
CA GLY A 89 -21.82 7.97 21.15
C GLY A 89 -20.64 7.98 20.18
N PHE A 90 -19.84 6.91 20.12
CA PHE A 90 -18.75 6.78 19.16
C PHE A 90 -18.97 5.64 18.17
N ARG A 91 -18.22 5.66 17.06
CA ARG A 91 -18.22 4.62 16.02
C ARG A 91 -17.00 3.73 16.13
N LEU A 92 -17.17 2.46 15.76
CA LEU A 92 -16.08 1.51 15.57
C LEU A 92 -15.84 1.30 14.07
N VAL A 93 -14.60 1.53 13.63
CA VAL A 93 -14.15 1.36 12.25
C VAL A 93 -12.98 0.39 12.25
N ALA A 94 -12.98 -0.58 11.34
CA ALA A 94 -11.79 -1.35 11.01
C ALA A 94 -11.20 -0.88 9.67
N ASP A 95 -9.91 -1.08 9.47
CA ASP A 95 -9.21 -0.77 8.21
C ASP A 95 -8.30 -1.91 7.78
N TYR A 96 -8.50 -2.41 6.57
CA TYR A 96 -7.67 -3.43 5.95
C TYR A 96 -7.16 -2.95 4.59
N ASP A 97 -5.86 -3.01 4.39
CA ASP A 97 -5.20 -2.63 3.12
C ASP A 97 -4.79 -3.82 2.26
N ASP A 98 -4.67 -4.98 2.88
CA ASP A 98 -4.44 -6.28 2.25
C ASP A 98 -5.44 -7.29 2.80
N GLN A 99 -5.50 -8.47 2.18
CA GLN A 99 -6.35 -9.56 2.62
C GLN A 99 -5.88 -10.10 3.97
N PRO A 100 -6.71 -10.01 5.04
CA PRO A 100 -6.33 -10.48 6.37
C PRO A 100 -6.53 -11.98 6.56
N VAL A 101 -7.24 -12.65 5.65
CA VAL A 101 -7.68 -14.04 5.79
C VAL A 101 -6.89 -14.95 4.85
N TYR A 102 -6.40 -16.07 5.37
CA TYR A 102 -5.78 -17.10 4.55
C TYR A 102 -6.86 -17.79 3.70
N ILE A 103 -6.83 -17.58 2.40
CA ILE A 103 -7.68 -18.32 1.47
C ILE A 103 -6.97 -19.60 1.05
N LYS A 104 -7.55 -20.75 1.40
CA LYS A 104 -7.07 -22.06 0.97
C LYS A 104 -7.03 -22.12 -0.55
N GLY A 105 -5.83 -22.31 -1.12
CA GLY A 105 -5.60 -22.30 -2.56
C GLY A 105 -5.12 -20.96 -3.12
N CYS A 106 -5.06 -19.90 -2.33
CA CYS A 106 -4.13 -18.81 -2.61
C CYS A 106 -2.71 -19.40 -2.59
N ILE A 107 -1.93 -19.02 -3.57
CA ILE A 107 -0.52 -19.37 -3.64
C ILE A 107 0.08 -19.09 -2.27
N SER A 108 0.66 -20.11 -1.65
CA SER A 108 1.44 -19.93 -0.43
C SER A 108 2.47 -18.86 -0.73
N LEU A 109 2.39 -17.76 -0.02
CA LEU A 109 3.27 -16.63 -0.27
C LEU A 109 4.71 -17.12 -0.05
N PRO A 110 5.60 -16.98 -1.03
CA PRO A 110 6.94 -17.54 -0.95
C PRO A 110 7.80 -16.94 0.18
N TRP A 111 7.33 -15.85 0.77
CA TRP A 111 7.94 -15.23 1.94
C TRP A 111 7.33 -15.68 3.26
N GLU A 112 6.50 -16.73 3.24
CA GLU A 112 6.23 -17.49 4.45
C GLU A 112 7.37 -18.49 4.68
N PRO A 113 8.55 -18.07 5.17
CA PRO A 113 9.58 -19.02 5.60
C PRO A 113 9.10 -19.85 6.79
N TRP A 114 7.91 -19.56 7.26
CA TRP A 114 7.27 -20.09 8.43
C TRP A 114 6.15 -21.09 8.11
N GLY A 115 5.84 -21.31 6.81
CA GLY A 115 4.70 -22.12 6.37
C GLY A 115 3.34 -21.54 6.81
N PRO A 116 2.19 -22.15 6.48
CA PRO A 116 0.92 -21.83 7.08
C PRO A 116 1.01 -22.19 8.57
N THR A 117 1.49 -21.25 9.36
CA THR A 117 1.63 -21.43 10.78
C THR A 117 0.23 -21.56 11.38
N LYS A 118 0.13 -22.43 12.40
CA LYS A 118 -1.06 -22.57 13.25
C LYS A 118 -1.65 -21.20 13.67
N HIS A 119 -0.80 -20.20 13.79
CA HIS A 119 -1.13 -18.83 14.14
C HIS A 119 -1.98 -18.10 13.09
N LYS A 120 -1.80 -18.33 11.78
CA LYS A 120 -2.61 -17.66 10.75
C LYS A 120 -4.05 -18.15 10.70
N LEU A 121 -4.29 -19.44 10.89
CA LEU A 121 -5.64 -19.99 10.98
C LEU A 121 -6.38 -19.48 12.23
N GLU A 122 -5.66 -19.18 13.31
CA GLU A 122 -6.23 -18.56 14.50
C GLU A 122 -6.52 -17.07 14.27
N ASP A 123 -5.67 -16.35 13.55
CA ASP A 123 -5.85 -14.94 13.21
C ASP A 123 -7.07 -14.72 12.29
N ASP A 124 -7.31 -15.61 11.32
CA ASP A 124 -8.48 -15.57 10.45
C ASP A 124 -9.79 -15.63 11.26
N GLN A 125 -9.83 -16.41 12.32
CA GLN A 125 -10.99 -16.52 13.19
C GLN A 125 -11.27 -15.19 13.92
N TRP A 126 -10.24 -14.45 14.31
CA TRP A 126 -10.40 -13.18 14.99
C TRP A 126 -11.00 -12.13 14.06
N PHE A 127 -10.56 -12.07 12.80
CA PHE A 127 -11.18 -11.20 11.80
C PHE A 127 -12.68 -11.48 11.66
N ILE A 128 -13.05 -12.75 11.41
CA ILE A 128 -14.44 -13.15 11.22
C ILE A 128 -15.31 -12.82 12.46
N LYS A 129 -14.77 -13.02 13.66
CA LYS A 129 -15.48 -12.70 14.91
C LYS A 129 -15.63 -11.21 15.14
N MET A 130 -14.65 -10.40 14.74
CA MET A 130 -14.67 -8.96 14.95
C MET A 130 -15.47 -8.19 13.91
N ALA A 131 -15.51 -8.66 12.68
CA ALA A 131 -16.13 -7.94 11.55
C ALA A 131 -17.57 -7.45 11.87
N PRO A 132 -18.46 -8.25 12.50
CA PRO A 132 -19.82 -7.81 12.86
C PRO A 132 -19.87 -6.73 13.95
N LEU A 133 -18.79 -6.51 14.69
CA LEU A 133 -18.75 -5.53 15.78
C LEU A 133 -18.46 -4.10 15.27
N PHE A 134 -17.90 -3.97 14.08
CA PHE A 134 -17.60 -2.69 13.46
C PHE A 134 -18.81 -2.08 12.76
N ASP A 135 -18.98 -0.79 12.88
CA ASP A 135 -20.00 -0.03 12.15
C ASP A 135 -19.62 0.13 10.67
N THR A 136 -18.32 0.12 10.40
CA THR A 136 -17.76 0.24 9.04
C THR A 136 -16.41 -0.46 8.96
N ILE A 137 -16.16 -1.15 7.87
CA ILE A 137 -14.86 -1.73 7.53
C ILE A 137 -14.34 -1.05 6.28
N THR A 138 -13.20 -0.37 6.37
CA THR A 138 -12.57 0.27 5.22
C THR A 138 -11.56 -0.64 4.55
N VAL A 139 -11.53 -0.61 3.24
CA VAL A 139 -10.64 -1.40 2.40
C VAL A 139 -10.09 -0.55 1.27
N THR A 140 -9.04 -1.02 0.59
CA THR A 140 -8.35 -0.24 -0.44
C THR A 140 -8.97 -0.31 -1.83
N ASN A 141 -9.71 -1.38 -2.13
CA ASN A 141 -10.35 -1.59 -3.43
C ASN A 141 -11.63 -2.43 -3.35
N GLU A 142 -12.41 -2.41 -4.42
CA GLU A 142 -13.70 -3.11 -4.51
C GLU A 142 -13.55 -4.63 -4.49
N TYR A 143 -12.45 -5.17 -5.03
CA TYR A 143 -12.23 -6.61 -5.02
C TYR A 143 -12.05 -7.12 -3.59
N LEU A 144 -11.20 -6.43 -2.80
CA LEU A 144 -11.01 -6.75 -1.38
C LEU A 144 -12.33 -6.64 -0.60
N ALA A 145 -13.15 -5.61 -0.89
CA ALA A 145 -14.47 -5.48 -0.27
C ALA A 145 -15.35 -6.70 -0.51
N ARG A 146 -15.47 -7.14 -1.78
CA ARG A 146 -16.28 -8.32 -2.15
C ARG A 146 -15.78 -9.62 -1.50
N GLU A 147 -14.45 -9.82 -1.51
CA GLU A 147 -13.84 -11.03 -0.92
C GLU A 147 -14.10 -11.11 0.60
N LEU A 148 -13.92 -9.99 1.31
CA LEU A 148 -14.14 -9.97 2.75
C LEU A 148 -15.62 -10.04 3.10
N ASP A 149 -16.50 -9.40 2.33
CA ASP A 149 -17.94 -9.49 2.55
C ASP A 149 -18.48 -10.89 2.32
N ALA A 150 -17.98 -11.60 1.32
CA ALA A 150 -18.33 -13.02 1.07
C ALA A 150 -17.95 -13.94 2.26
N ILE A 151 -16.92 -13.57 3.04
CA ILE A 151 -16.47 -14.34 4.20
C ILE A 151 -17.26 -13.97 5.46
N THR A 152 -17.55 -12.69 5.67
CA THR A 152 -18.11 -12.16 6.94
C THR A 152 -19.61 -11.92 6.87
N ASN A 153 -20.17 -11.72 5.68
CA ASN A 153 -21.57 -11.38 5.42
C ASN A 153 -22.08 -10.18 6.24
N THR A 154 -21.22 -9.15 6.42
CA THR A 154 -21.54 -7.98 7.24
C THR A 154 -22.08 -6.79 6.46
N HIS A 155 -21.83 -6.72 5.14
CA HIS A 155 -22.30 -5.70 4.20
C HIS A 155 -21.97 -4.24 4.61
N ASN A 156 -20.93 -4.03 5.42
CA ASN A 156 -20.53 -2.73 5.96
C ASN A 156 -19.17 -2.23 5.42
N TYR A 157 -18.75 -2.74 4.28
CA TYR A 157 -17.48 -2.38 3.64
C TYR A 157 -17.56 -1.06 2.88
N VAL A 158 -16.53 -0.23 3.03
CA VAL A 158 -16.38 1.05 2.33
C VAL A 158 -14.99 1.14 1.72
N VAL A 159 -14.91 1.41 0.43
CA VAL A 159 -13.63 1.58 -0.24
C VAL A 159 -13.05 2.95 0.05
N VAL A 160 -11.88 2.96 0.69
CA VAL A 160 -11.04 4.14 0.91
C VAL A 160 -9.69 3.86 0.26
N PRO A 161 -9.49 4.29 -0.99
CA PRO A 161 -8.26 4.01 -1.72
C PRO A 161 -7.06 4.68 -1.05
N ASN A 162 -5.88 4.09 -1.21
CA ASN A 162 -4.64 4.70 -0.74
C ASN A 162 -4.38 6.05 -1.40
N THR A 163 -3.75 6.93 -0.64
CA THR A 163 -3.31 8.26 -1.09
C THR A 163 -1.83 8.46 -0.79
N VAL A 164 -1.19 9.39 -1.46
CA VAL A 164 0.22 9.75 -1.23
C VAL A 164 0.33 11.14 -0.61
N PRO A 165 1.16 11.29 0.44
CA PRO A 165 1.42 12.58 1.07
C PRO A 165 2.39 13.40 0.22
N ARG A 166 1.89 14.28 -0.64
CA ARG A 166 2.74 15.05 -1.56
C ARG A 166 3.84 15.83 -0.84
N TRP A 167 3.58 16.30 0.37
CA TRP A 167 4.60 17.02 1.17
C TRP A 167 5.85 16.20 1.51
N LEU A 168 5.79 14.87 1.43
CA LEU A 168 6.93 13.97 1.63
C LEU A 168 7.59 13.54 0.32
N PHE A 169 6.87 13.64 -0.79
CA PHE A 169 7.41 13.34 -2.12
C PHE A 169 8.02 14.60 -2.72
N SER A 170 9.31 14.77 -2.53
CA SER A 170 10.05 15.97 -2.97
C SER A 170 10.46 15.95 -4.44
N ALA A 171 9.97 14.98 -5.21
CA ALA A 171 10.29 14.90 -6.64
C ALA A 171 9.63 16.06 -7.41
N PRO A 172 10.39 16.89 -8.11
CA PRO A 172 9.80 17.83 -9.05
C PRO A 172 9.17 17.04 -10.20
N ARG A 173 8.13 17.62 -10.80
CA ARG A 173 7.60 17.07 -12.06
C ARG A 173 8.72 17.04 -13.08
N LYS A 174 9.00 15.87 -13.67
CA LYS A 174 10.03 15.74 -14.70
C LYS A 174 9.65 16.58 -15.93
N PRO A 175 10.63 17.22 -16.56
CA PRO A 175 10.39 17.91 -17.82
C PRO A 175 9.99 16.90 -18.91
N GLN A 176 9.28 17.38 -19.91
CA GLN A 176 9.00 16.59 -21.11
C GLN A 176 10.31 16.19 -21.79
N LEU A 177 10.35 14.98 -22.33
CA LEU A 177 11.51 14.55 -23.12
C LEU A 177 11.60 15.36 -24.42
N ALA A 178 12.82 15.73 -24.79
CA ALA A 178 13.10 16.35 -26.08
C ALA A 178 13.36 15.32 -27.19
N GLU A 179 13.86 14.14 -26.81
CA GLU A 179 14.24 13.02 -27.70
C GLU A 179 13.91 11.67 -27.07
N ASP A 180 14.00 10.60 -27.83
CA ASP A 180 13.77 9.24 -27.38
C ASP A 180 14.81 8.81 -26.35
N LYS A 181 14.37 8.04 -25.35
CA LYS A 181 15.19 7.53 -24.27
C LYS A 181 15.70 6.13 -24.60
N THR A 182 16.99 5.92 -24.47
CA THR A 182 17.64 4.63 -24.76
C THR A 182 18.29 3.98 -23.53
N LYS A 183 18.38 4.72 -22.42
CA LYS A 183 18.88 4.23 -21.13
C LYS A 183 17.94 4.64 -20.00
N PHE A 184 17.64 3.71 -19.10
CA PHE A 184 16.60 3.86 -18.08
C PHE A 184 17.15 3.58 -16.68
N VAL A 185 16.78 4.42 -15.72
CA VAL A 185 16.90 4.12 -14.29
C VAL A 185 15.65 3.37 -13.88
N VAL A 186 15.81 2.09 -13.56
CA VAL A 186 14.69 1.18 -13.25
C VAL A 186 14.73 0.79 -11.78
N VAL A 187 13.62 0.95 -11.07
CA VAL A 187 13.49 0.58 -9.67
C VAL A 187 12.58 -0.63 -9.52
N GLY A 188 13.08 -1.66 -8.86
CA GLY A 188 12.29 -2.81 -8.44
C GLY A 188 12.23 -2.94 -6.92
N SER A 189 11.10 -3.44 -6.41
CA SER A 189 10.96 -3.81 -5.00
C SER A 189 11.34 -5.28 -4.81
N GLY A 190 12.03 -5.59 -3.72
CA GLY A 190 12.30 -6.97 -3.34
C GLY A 190 11.02 -7.80 -3.21
N CYS A 191 9.94 -7.24 -2.65
CA CYS A 191 8.71 -7.98 -2.41
C CYS A 191 8.10 -8.68 -3.63
N PRO A 192 7.86 -8.02 -4.78
CA PRO A 192 7.30 -8.70 -5.95
C PRO A 192 8.28 -9.67 -6.61
N LEU A 193 9.58 -9.50 -6.37
CA LEU A 193 10.64 -10.36 -6.89
C LEU A 193 11.10 -11.38 -5.84
N HIS A 194 10.45 -11.43 -4.67
CA HIS A 194 10.79 -12.43 -3.67
C HIS A 194 10.49 -13.82 -4.20
N SER A 195 11.55 -14.57 -4.23
CA SER A 195 11.59 -15.98 -4.48
C SER A 195 12.11 -16.66 -3.23
N THR A 196 11.71 -17.87 -2.97
CA THR A 196 12.38 -18.68 -1.96
C THR A 196 13.78 -19.03 -2.49
N GLY A 197 14.83 -18.48 -1.89
CA GLY A 197 16.18 -18.95 -2.16
C GLY A 197 16.34 -20.44 -1.85
N PRO A 198 17.41 -21.06 -2.32
CA PRO A 198 17.75 -22.42 -1.90
C PRO A 198 17.75 -22.49 -0.36
N HIS A 199 17.00 -23.40 0.21
CA HIS A 199 16.86 -23.57 1.66
C HIS A 199 16.73 -25.05 2.02
N LYS A 200 16.80 -25.36 3.31
CA LYS A 200 16.50 -26.70 3.79
C LYS A 200 15.05 -26.78 4.26
N ASP A 201 14.35 -27.86 3.85
CA ASP A 201 13.01 -28.14 4.36
C ASP A 201 13.04 -28.57 5.84
N GLU A 202 11.88 -28.84 6.40
CA GLU A 202 11.72 -29.30 7.79
C GLU A 202 12.45 -30.62 8.10
N ASN A 203 12.78 -31.39 7.06
CA ASN A 203 13.52 -32.66 7.16
C ASN A 203 15.03 -32.49 6.90
N GLY A 204 15.50 -31.24 6.68
CA GLY A 204 16.88 -30.91 6.39
C GLY A 204 17.35 -31.23 4.97
N LYS A 205 16.39 -31.52 4.04
CA LYS A 205 16.67 -31.77 2.63
C LYS A 205 16.81 -30.41 1.91
N ASP A 206 17.79 -30.31 1.03
CA ASP A 206 17.98 -29.14 0.20
C ASP A 206 16.80 -28.99 -0.78
N VAL A 207 16.15 -27.83 -0.73
CA VAL A 207 15.08 -27.43 -1.63
C VAL A 207 15.65 -26.38 -2.57
N GLU A 208 15.52 -26.61 -3.87
CA GLU A 208 15.94 -25.66 -4.90
C GLU A 208 15.07 -24.40 -4.78
N GLY A 209 15.70 -23.25 -4.95
CA GLY A 209 15.01 -21.96 -4.93
C GLY A 209 13.97 -21.90 -6.05
N GLN A 210 12.79 -21.41 -5.72
CA GLN A 210 11.72 -21.21 -6.70
C GLN A 210 11.64 -19.71 -7.06
N PRO A 211 11.37 -19.37 -8.33
CA PRO A 211 10.92 -18.03 -8.67
C PRO A 211 9.75 -17.65 -7.77
N GLY A 212 9.73 -16.42 -7.28
CA GLY A 212 8.59 -15.96 -6.48
C GLY A 212 7.30 -16.02 -7.29
N ASP A 213 6.20 -16.35 -6.63
CA ASP A 213 4.85 -16.35 -7.24
C ASP A 213 4.42 -14.96 -7.72
N TRP A 214 5.26 -13.95 -7.57
CA TRP A 214 5.00 -12.54 -7.84
C TRP A 214 5.67 -12.01 -9.11
N ALA A 215 6.66 -12.74 -9.62
CA ALA A 215 7.29 -12.41 -10.89
C ALA A 215 7.67 -13.70 -11.62
N SER A 216 7.42 -13.76 -12.92
CA SER A 216 7.96 -14.83 -13.75
C SER A 216 9.49 -14.67 -13.89
N ALA A 217 10.19 -15.76 -14.24
CA ALA A 217 11.62 -15.74 -14.55
C ALA A 217 11.95 -14.69 -15.64
N GLU A 218 11.01 -14.42 -16.56
CA GLU A 218 11.14 -13.46 -17.64
C GLU A 218 11.47 -12.03 -17.15
N TRP A 219 10.89 -11.60 -16.02
CA TRP A 219 11.22 -10.29 -15.43
C TRP A 219 12.66 -10.25 -14.90
N ILE A 220 13.14 -11.35 -14.35
CA ILE A 220 14.52 -11.45 -13.88
C ILE A 220 15.50 -11.46 -15.05
N ASP A 221 15.20 -12.23 -16.09
CA ASP A 221 16.03 -12.30 -17.29
C ASP A 221 16.06 -10.97 -18.04
N PHE A 222 14.94 -10.25 -18.10
CA PHE A 222 14.86 -8.88 -18.62
C PHE A 222 15.77 -7.91 -17.85
N ILE A 223 15.74 -7.96 -16.50
CA ILE A 223 16.62 -7.11 -15.67
C ILE A 223 18.09 -7.45 -15.94
N LYS A 224 18.45 -8.75 -15.92
CA LYS A 224 19.83 -9.21 -16.15
C LYS A 224 20.35 -8.79 -17.51
N GLU A 225 19.57 -8.99 -18.55
CA GLU A 225 19.93 -8.57 -19.91
C GLU A 225 20.11 -7.06 -19.98
N GLY A 226 19.14 -6.29 -19.48
CA GLY A 226 19.18 -4.84 -19.53
C GLY A 226 20.36 -4.22 -18.80
N VAL A 227 20.75 -4.79 -17.67
CA VAL A 227 21.94 -4.39 -16.92
C VAL A 227 23.21 -4.77 -17.69
N SER A 228 23.25 -5.96 -18.28
CA SER A 228 24.43 -6.46 -19.01
C SER A 228 24.64 -5.73 -20.33
N GLU A 229 23.58 -5.39 -21.04
CA GLU A 229 23.61 -4.60 -22.28
C GLU A 229 23.72 -3.08 -22.03
N GLY A 230 23.53 -2.63 -20.78
CA GLY A 230 23.72 -1.25 -20.34
C GLY A 230 22.57 -0.30 -20.64
N TYR A 231 21.39 -0.80 -21.03
CA TYR A 231 20.20 0.04 -21.18
C TYR A 231 19.37 0.15 -19.89
N ILE A 232 19.63 -0.66 -18.85
CA ILE A 232 19.04 -0.55 -17.52
C ILE A 232 20.13 -0.24 -16.48
N ASP A 233 19.92 0.84 -15.71
CA ASP A 233 20.56 1.08 -14.41
C ASP A 233 19.57 0.64 -13.32
N TYR A 234 19.76 -0.57 -12.78
CA TYR A 234 18.77 -1.19 -11.89
C TYR A 234 19.04 -0.90 -10.43
N ILE A 235 17.98 -0.54 -9.71
CA ILE A 235 17.98 -0.29 -8.27
C ILE A 235 17.02 -1.26 -7.59
N GLN A 236 17.57 -2.18 -6.82
CA GLN A 236 16.83 -3.12 -5.98
C GLN A 236 16.51 -2.48 -4.63
N MET A 237 15.23 -2.36 -4.27
CA MET A 237 14.80 -1.88 -2.96
C MET A 237 14.37 -3.03 -2.05
N GLY A 238 14.74 -2.96 -0.77
CA GLY A 238 14.31 -3.91 0.25
C GLY A 238 15.24 -5.10 0.45
N GLY A 239 16.48 -4.99 0.05
CA GLY A 239 17.52 -6.01 0.25
C GLY A 239 17.87 -6.78 -1.03
N PRO A 240 18.87 -7.63 -0.98
CA PRO A 240 19.32 -8.40 -2.13
C PRO A 240 18.28 -9.44 -2.55
N ASN A 241 18.20 -9.69 -3.86
CA ASN A 241 17.43 -10.80 -4.41
C ASN A 241 18.43 -11.86 -4.92
N TRP A 242 18.34 -13.08 -4.42
CA TRP A 242 19.25 -14.17 -4.79
C TRP A 242 19.22 -14.48 -6.30
N MET A 243 18.10 -14.24 -6.98
CA MET A 243 18.01 -14.44 -8.44
C MET A 243 18.82 -13.42 -9.25
N LEU A 244 19.26 -12.33 -8.60
CA LEU A 244 20.13 -11.30 -9.20
C LEU A 244 21.57 -11.38 -8.65
N GLU A 245 21.92 -12.46 -7.94
CA GLU A 245 23.23 -12.63 -7.28
C GLU A 245 24.39 -12.57 -8.28
N ASP A 246 24.19 -13.10 -9.48
CA ASP A 246 25.15 -13.10 -10.58
C ASP A 246 25.44 -11.71 -11.17
N ILE A 247 24.58 -10.75 -10.93
CA ILE A 247 24.76 -9.35 -11.36
C ILE A 247 24.82 -8.36 -10.21
N LYS A 248 24.92 -8.82 -8.97
CA LYS A 248 24.87 -7.98 -7.76
C LYS A 248 25.83 -6.80 -7.76
N ASP A 249 27.02 -7.00 -8.31
CA ASP A 249 28.07 -5.96 -8.39
C ASP A 249 27.78 -4.90 -9.48
N LYS A 250 26.80 -5.16 -10.34
CA LYS A 250 26.38 -4.24 -11.43
C LYS A 250 25.09 -3.49 -11.10
N ILE A 251 24.41 -3.80 -9.98
CA ILE A 251 23.17 -3.19 -9.56
C ILE A 251 23.33 -2.46 -8.24
N ARG A 252 22.43 -1.52 -7.97
CA ARG A 252 22.38 -0.87 -6.68
C ARG A 252 21.34 -1.55 -5.80
N THR A 253 21.73 -1.99 -4.60
CA THR A 253 20.81 -2.55 -3.60
C THR A 253 20.65 -1.58 -2.44
N LEU A 254 19.41 -1.22 -2.14
CA LEU A 254 19.05 -0.36 -1.03
C LEU A 254 18.33 -1.15 0.05
N PRO A 255 18.68 -0.97 1.33
CA PRO A 255 18.00 -1.64 2.42
C PRO A 255 16.56 -1.13 2.58
N TRP A 256 15.76 -1.85 3.37
CA TRP A 256 14.49 -1.33 3.87
C TRP A 256 14.72 -0.05 4.68
N VAL A 257 13.87 0.93 4.41
CA VAL A 257 13.89 2.20 5.14
C VAL A 257 12.58 2.39 5.89
N PRO A 258 12.61 3.14 7.01
CA PRO A 258 11.38 3.49 7.71
C PRO A 258 10.35 4.14 6.78
N PRO A 259 9.06 3.83 6.91
CA PRO A 259 8.00 4.32 6.02
C PRO A 259 7.98 5.84 5.83
N LEU A 260 8.28 6.62 6.87
CA LEU A 260 8.35 8.08 6.79
C LEU A 260 9.52 8.60 5.93
N ARG A 261 10.55 7.79 5.73
CA ARG A 261 11.71 8.13 4.86
C ARG A 261 11.54 7.63 3.43
N PHE A 262 10.65 6.65 3.22
CA PHE A 262 10.46 6.03 1.92
C PHE A 262 10.04 7.03 0.83
N PRO A 263 9.05 7.93 1.03
CA PRO A 263 8.67 8.90 0.02
C PRO A 263 9.83 9.80 -0.44
N SER A 264 10.63 10.30 0.48
CA SER A 264 11.80 11.12 0.16
C SER A 264 12.89 10.31 -0.56
N LEU A 265 13.08 9.04 -0.18
CA LEU A 265 14.05 8.17 -0.85
C LEU A 265 13.63 7.90 -2.29
N ILE A 266 12.41 7.40 -2.53
CA ILE A 266 11.94 7.06 -3.88
C ILE A 266 11.96 8.28 -4.82
N SER A 267 11.62 9.47 -4.29
CA SER A 267 11.70 10.72 -5.02
C SER A 267 13.12 11.05 -5.49
N ARG A 268 14.14 10.81 -4.63
CA ARG A 268 15.55 11.10 -4.93
C ARG A 268 16.19 10.11 -5.89
N LEU A 269 15.64 8.91 -6.01
CA LEU A 269 16.15 7.93 -6.97
C LEU A 269 15.98 8.40 -8.41
N ASN A 270 15.05 9.31 -8.63
CA ASN A 270 14.73 9.86 -9.95
C ASN A 270 14.51 8.75 -10.99
N ALA A 271 13.83 7.68 -10.57
CA ALA A 271 13.59 6.52 -11.39
C ALA A 271 12.81 6.90 -12.66
N ASP A 272 13.21 6.34 -13.78
CA ASP A 272 12.41 6.47 -15.00
C ASP A 272 11.24 5.51 -14.97
N VAL A 273 11.50 4.26 -14.59
CA VAL A 273 10.49 3.21 -14.56
C VAL A 273 10.50 2.50 -13.22
N VAL A 274 9.32 2.27 -12.68
CA VAL A 274 9.08 1.43 -11.51
C VAL A 274 8.50 0.10 -11.97
N LEU A 275 9.07 -1.02 -11.52
CA LEU A 275 8.54 -2.35 -11.80
C LEU A 275 7.52 -2.78 -10.77
N ALA A 276 6.40 -3.30 -11.23
CA ALA A 276 5.33 -3.87 -10.41
C ALA A 276 4.83 -5.21 -10.99
N PRO A 277 5.70 -6.22 -11.04
CA PRO A 277 5.35 -7.54 -11.52
C PRO A 277 4.51 -8.28 -10.48
N LEU A 278 3.28 -8.64 -10.83
CA LEU A 278 2.35 -9.42 -10.01
C LEU A 278 1.77 -10.56 -10.83
N VAL A 279 1.58 -11.73 -10.24
CA VAL A 279 0.83 -12.84 -10.85
C VAL A 279 -0.66 -12.70 -10.56
N ASP A 280 -1.50 -13.24 -11.44
CA ASP A 280 -2.95 -13.29 -11.23
C ASP A 280 -3.29 -14.29 -10.13
N CYS A 281 -3.61 -13.77 -8.95
CA CYS A 281 -4.13 -14.54 -7.82
C CYS A 281 -5.00 -13.66 -6.92
N VAL A 282 -5.84 -14.27 -6.09
CA VAL A 282 -6.77 -13.57 -5.19
C VAL A 282 -6.04 -12.56 -4.30
N PHE A 283 -4.91 -12.94 -3.71
CA PHE A 283 -4.14 -12.04 -2.86
C PHE A 283 -3.68 -10.77 -3.60
N ASN A 284 -3.19 -10.91 -4.83
CA ASN A 284 -2.73 -9.77 -5.63
C ASN A 284 -3.89 -8.91 -6.15
N LYS A 285 -5.07 -9.48 -6.37
CA LYS A 285 -6.31 -8.71 -6.65
C LYS A 285 -6.74 -7.87 -5.46
N CYS A 286 -6.51 -8.36 -4.25
CA CYS A 286 -6.77 -7.61 -3.01
C CYS A 286 -5.80 -6.46 -2.74
N LYS A 287 -4.65 -6.41 -3.44
CA LYS A 287 -3.65 -5.34 -3.24
C LYS A 287 -4.16 -3.99 -3.73
N SER A 288 -3.69 -2.94 -3.08
CA SER A 288 -3.91 -1.58 -3.56
C SER A 288 -2.99 -1.23 -4.72
N ASP A 289 -3.36 -0.17 -5.44
CA ASP A 289 -2.56 0.44 -6.50
C ASP A 289 -1.48 1.41 -5.98
N LEU A 290 -1.08 1.29 -4.71
CA LEU A 290 -0.14 2.21 -4.06
C LEU A 290 1.14 2.42 -4.88
N ARG A 291 1.70 1.34 -5.44
CA ARG A 291 2.91 1.44 -6.28
C ARG A 291 2.70 2.29 -7.54
N LEU A 292 1.51 2.26 -8.14
CA LEU A 292 1.15 3.11 -9.26
C LEU A 292 1.13 4.59 -8.87
N ILE A 293 0.47 4.93 -7.77
CA ILE A 293 0.37 6.33 -7.35
C ILE A 293 1.71 6.88 -6.83
N GLU A 294 2.56 6.04 -6.22
CA GLU A 294 3.94 6.40 -5.87
C GLU A 294 4.81 6.69 -7.10
N ALA A 295 4.72 5.86 -8.15
CA ALA A 295 5.39 6.11 -9.41
C ALA A 295 4.91 7.42 -10.06
N ASN A 296 3.59 7.61 -10.14
CA ASN A 296 2.97 8.79 -10.74
C ASN A 296 3.41 10.09 -10.04
N VAL A 297 3.39 10.15 -8.69
CA VAL A 297 3.80 11.36 -7.95
C VAL A 297 5.30 11.66 -8.12
N CYS A 298 6.11 10.64 -8.43
CA CYS A 298 7.53 10.81 -8.77
C CYS A 298 7.78 11.12 -10.26
N SER A 299 6.73 11.28 -11.06
CA SER A 299 6.83 11.41 -12.54
C SER A 299 7.63 10.24 -13.16
N SER A 300 7.39 9.04 -12.68
CA SER A 300 7.99 7.81 -13.21
C SER A 300 6.91 7.01 -13.94
N ALA A 301 7.26 6.38 -15.06
CA ALA A 301 6.41 5.37 -15.65
C ALA A 301 6.39 4.12 -14.75
N ILE A 302 5.37 3.28 -14.92
CA ILE A 302 5.29 1.99 -14.24
C ILE A 302 5.21 0.89 -15.30
N MET A 303 6.00 -0.16 -15.18
CA MET A 303 5.74 -1.41 -15.90
C MET A 303 5.08 -2.38 -14.93
N CYS A 304 3.80 -2.66 -15.13
CA CYS A 304 2.98 -3.41 -14.19
C CYS A 304 2.25 -4.57 -14.87
N SER A 305 2.22 -5.72 -14.21
CA SER A 305 1.41 -6.84 -14.65
C SER A 305 -0.08 -6.51 -14.58
N THR A 306 -0.83 -6.90 -15.60
CA THR A 306 -2.28 -6.67 -15.68
C THR A 306 -3.04 -7.98 -15.80
N PHE A 307 -4.14 -8.04 -15.09
CA PHE A 307 -5.12 -9.12 -15.08
C PHE A 307 -6.46 -8.57 -14.57
N ALA A 308 -7.54 -9.30 -14.83
CA ALA A 308 -8.89 -8.89 -14.41
C ALA A 308 -8.96 -8.69 -12.89
N ASP A 309 -9.59 -7.59 -12.48
CA ASP A 309 -9.68 -7.14 -11.08
C ASP A 309 -8.31 -6.88 -10.42
N GLY A 310 -7.24 -6.69 -11.20
CA GLY A 310 -5.91 -6.40 -10.68
C GLY A 310 -5.77 -4.95 -10.20
N PRO A 311 -4.77 -4.66 -9.33
CA PRO A 311 -4.64 -3.33 -8.72
C PRO A 311 -4.23 -2.21 -9.71
N TYR A 312 -3.76 -2.57 -10.90
CA TYR A 312 -3.20 -1.61 -11.87
C TYR A 312 -4.10 -1.37 -13.08
N GLU A 313 -5.40 -1.57 -12.96
CA GLU A 313 -6.35 -1.31 -14.06
C GLU A 313 -6.29 0.14 -14.55
N ASN A 314 -6.03 1.08 -13.64
CA ASN A 314 -5.90 2.52 -13.93
C ASN A 314 -4.51 2.95 -14.39
N ALA A 315 -3.58 2.01 -14.65
CA ALA A 315 -2.31 2.34 -15.30
C ALA A 315 -2.53 2.69 -16.76
N HIS A 316 -1.67 3.56 -17.30
CA HIS A 316 -1.70 3.87 -18.74
C HIS A 316 -1.51 2.61 -19.58
N GLN A 317 -2.16 2.51 -20.72
CA GLN A 317 -2.14 1.29 -21.56
C GLN A 317 -0.73 0.85 -21.93
N LEU A 318 0.16 1.79 -22.24
CA LEU A 318 1.56 1.52 -22.59
C LEU A 318 2.39 0.96 -21.41
N CYS A 319 1.91 1.10 -20.19
CA CYS A 319 2.54 0.61 -18.98
C CYS A 319 2.15 -0.84 -18.62
N LYS A 320 1.14 -1.38 -19.29
CA LYS A 320 0.51 -2.65 -18.96
C LYS A 320 1.25 -3.82 -19.59
N VAL A 321 1.61 -4.79 -18.77
CA VAL A 321 2.28 -6.02 -19.14
C VAL A 321 1.32 -7.19 -18.98
N SER A 322 1.09 -7.94 -20.03
CA SER A 322 0.25 -9.14 -19.97
C SER A 322 0.88 -10.24 -19.11
N GLN A 323 0.06 -11.08 -18.48
CA GLN A 323 0.55 -12.29 -17.82
C GLN A 323 1.28 -13.18 -18.84
N GLY A 324 2.42 -13.72 -18.45
CA GLY A 324 3.25 -14.56 -19.33
C GLY A 324 4.01 -13.81 -20.43
N ALA A 325 4.14 -12.47 -20.33
CA ALA A 325 5.00 -11.71 -21.25
C ALA A 325 6.44 -12.22 -21.18
N THR A 326 7.03 -12.41 -22.36
CA THR A 326 8.44 -12.83 -22.48
C THR A 326 9.39 -11.67 -22.20
N LYS A 327 10.64 -11.99 -21.92
CA LYS A 327 11.72 -11.02 -21.74
C LYS A 327 11.79 -10.01 -22.90
N ASP A 328 11.68 -10.48 -24.14
CA ASP A 328 11.72 -9.64 -25.33
C ASP A 328 10.52 -8.68 -25.38
N GLN A 329 9.32 -9.15 -25.02
CA GLN A 329 8.15 -8.27 -24.90
C GLN A 329 8.31 -7.21 -23.82
N LEU A 330 8.92 -7.56 -22.67
CA LEU A 330 9.25 -6.60 -21.62
C LEU A 330 10.22 -5.52 -22.13
N LYS A 331 11.23 -5.92 -22.91
CA LYS A 331 12.18 -5.03 -23.55
C LYS A 331 11.47 -4.09 -24.55
N ASP A 332 10.61 -4.62 -25.39
CA ASP A 332 9.83 -3.84 -26.36
C ASP A 332 8.92 -2.81 -25.67
N ILE A 333 8.28 -3.19 -24.56
CA ILE A 333 7.47 -2.27 -23.76
C ILE A 333 8.34 -1.15 -23.19
N LEU A 334 9.51 -1.47 -22.63
CA LEU A 334 10.43 -0.46 -22.07
C LEU A 334 10.85 0.56 -23.13
N PHE A 335 11.29 0.10 -24.31
CA PHE A 335 11.70 1.00 -25.40
C PHE A 335 10.51 1.75 -26.02
N THR A 336 9.32 1.15 -26.04
CA THR A 336 8.10 1.83 -26.47
C THR A 336 7.74 2.97 -25.50
N LEU A 337 7.86 2.75 -24.20
CA LEU A 337 7.72 3.79 -23.18
C LEU A 337 8.77 4.89 -23.35
N GLY A 338 10.01 4.54 -23.74
CA GLY A 338 11.11 5.47 -23.94
C GLY A 338 10.96 6.40 -25.14
N LYS A 339 10.03 6.17 -26.06
CA LYS A 339 9.73 7.11 -27.15
C LYS A 339 9.22 8.42 -26.59
N LYS A 340 9.74 9.53 -27.06
CA LYS A 340 9.44 10.88 -26.55
C LYS A 340 7.96 11.14 -26.34
N ASP A 341 7.15 10.89 -27.35
CA ASP A 341 5.72 11.21 -27.30
C ASP A 341 4.99 10.28 -26.33
N ASN A 342 5.28 8.99 -26.33
CA ASN A 342 4.72 8.02 -25.41
C ASN A 342 5.08 8.32 -23.94
N TRP A 343 6.35 8.68 -23.71
CA TRP A 343 6.82 9.06 -22.38
C TRP A 343 6.04 10.26 -21.84
N ASN A 344 5.95 11.32 -22.64
CA ASN A 344 5.30 12.55 -22.24
C ASN A 344 3.81 12.32 -21.97
N GLU A 345 3.15 11.48 -22.79
CA GLU A 345 1.76 11.06 -22.59
C GLU A 345 1.57 10.29 -21.28
N VAL A 346 2.42 9.29 -21.01
CA VAL A 346 2.36 8.44 -19.81
C VAL A 346 2.53 9.28 -18.53
N ILE A 347 3.50 10.17 -18.50
CA ILE A 347 3.76 11.01 -17.33
C ILE A 347 2.60 12.00 -17.10
N GLU A 348 2.06 12.60 -18.15
CA GLU A 348 0.91 13.49 -18.03
C GLU A 348 -0.34 12.74 -17.57
N TYR A 349 -0.59 11.56 -18.11
CA TYR A 349 -1.68 10.68 -17.68
C TYR A 349 -1.56 10.33 -16.19
N GLY A 350 -0.35 9.93 -15.74
CA GLY A 350 -0.09 9.60 -14.35
C GLY A 350 -0.41 10.74 -13.40
N TRP A 351 -0.02 11.97 -13.72
CA TRP A 351 -0.35 13.15 -12.93
C TRP A 351 -1.85 13.44 -12.89
N ARG A 352 -2.53 13.37 -14.02
CA ARG A 352 -3.99 13.54 -14.06
C ARG A 352 -4.69 12.48 -13.22
N ASN A 353 -4.26 11.23 -13.31
CA ASN A 353 -4.83 10.14 -12.53
C ASN A 353 -4.75 10.39 -11.01
N ILE A 354 -3.63 10.97 -10.51
CA ILE A 354 -3.50 11.30 -9.09
C ILE A 354 -4.43 12.44 -8.69
N LEU A 355 -4.47 13.50 -9.48
CA LEU A 355 -5.20 14.73 -9.17
C LEU A 355 -6.72 14.51 -9.28
N ASP A 356 -7.18 13.95 -10.39
CA ASP A 356 -8.62 13.81 -10.71
C ASP A 356 -9.31 12.79 -9.77
N ASN A 357 -8.57 11.79 -9.27
CA ASN A 357 -9.11 10.76 -8.39
C ASN A 357 -8.90 11.06 -6.89
N GLY A 358 -8.42 12.26 -6.54
CA GLY A 358 -8.18 12.62 -5.13
C GLY A 358 -7.22 11.66 -4.43
N ARG A 359 -6.09 11.35 -5.09
CA ARG A 359 -5.08 10.41 -4.58
C ARG A 359 -3.96 11.12 -3.82
N ILE A 360 -4.06 12.42 -3.64
CA ILE A 360 -3.19 13.23 -2.75
C ILE A 360 -3.82 13.29 -1.37
N THR A 361 -3.05 12.92 -0.34
CA THR A 361 -3.56 12.77 1.04
C THR A 361 -4.15 14.05 1.61
N GLU A 362 -3.56 15.19 1.30
CA GLU A 362 -4.01 16.52 1.72
C GLU A 362 -5.07 17.16 0.82
N SER A 363 -5.55 16.44 -0.22
CA SER A 363 -6.62 16.96 -1.07
C SER A 363 -7.98 16.94 -0.38
N ASP A 364 -8.84 17.88 -0.70
CA ASP A 364 -10.20 17.95 -0.16
C ASP A 364 -10.96 16.64 -0.36
N GLN A 365 -10.85 16.03 -1.54
CA GLN A 365 -11.50 14.75 -1.84
C GLN A 365 -11.03 13.61 -0.95
N ALA A 366 -9.73 13.54 -0.64
CA ALA A 366 -9.19 12.52 0.27
C ALA A 366 -9.67 12.77 1.71
N LEU A 367 -9.61 14.02 2.16
CA LEU A 367 -10.02 14.42 3.51
C LEU A 367 -11.52 14.20 3.74
N GLU A 368 -12.37 14.52 2.77
CA GLU A 368 -13.82 14.28 2.84
C GLU A 368 -14.16 12.80 3.02
N ARG A 369 -13.41 11.88 2.41
CA ARG A 369 -13.60 10.43 2.60
C ARG A 369 -13.44 10.05 4.06
N TYR A 370 -12.37 10.51 4.71
CA TYR A 370 -12.12 10.25 6.13
C TYR A 370 -13.13 10.94 7.05
N VAL A 371 -13.49 12.19 6.76
CA VAL A 371 -14.47 12.93 7.53
C VAL A 371 -15.83 12.24 7.53
N LYS A 372 -16.28 11.74 6.37
CA LYS A 372 -17.52 10.94 6.25
C LYS A 372 -17.48 9.66 7.09
N LEU A 373 -16.34 8.97 7.11
CA LEU A 373 -16.15 7.77 7.92
C LEU A 373 -16.39 8.04 9.40
N PHE A 374 -15.89 9.17 9.88
CA PHE A 374 -15.94 9.51 11.31
C PHE A 374 -17.24 10.22 11.73
N GLY A 375 -18.18 10.40 10.81
CA GLY A 375 -19.52 10.92 11.10
C GLY A 375 -19.57 12.42 11.42
N SER A 376 -18.60 13.20 10.95
CA SER A 376 -18.61 14.65 11.06
C SER A 376 -18.96 15.28 9.70
N THR A 377 -19.78 16.37 9.74
CA THR A 377 -19.96 17.25 8.59
C THR A 377 -18.73 18.14 8.47
N PRO A 378 -18.08 18.28 7.32
CA PRO A 378 -16.93 19.17 7.18
C PRO A 378 -17.40 20.63 7.39
N GLU A 379 -16.84 21.30 8.38
CA GLU A 379 -16.72 22.75 8.31
C GLU A 379 -15.80 23.04 7.11
N LYS A 380 -16.13 24.07 6.30
CA LYS A 380 -15.39 24.41 5.07
C LYS A 380 -13.89 24.28 5.27
N VAL A 381 -13.30 23.33 4.56
CA VAL A 381 -11.85 23.18 4.49
C VAL A 381 -11.28 24.46 3.88
N VAL A 382 -10.43 25.16 4.60
CA VAL A 382 -9.71 26.31 4.04
C VAL A 382 -8.70 25.74 3.04
N PRO A 383 -8.74 26.14 1.76
CA PRO A 383 -7.78 25.64 0.78
C PRO A 383 -6.35 25.92 1.24
N PHE A 384 -5.51 24.91 1.22
CA PHE A 384 -4.08 25.08 1.43
C PHE A 384 -3.48 25.62 0.13
N ASP A 385 -3.23 26.92 0.05
CA ASP A 385 -2.40 27.49 -1.01
C ASP A 385 -0.97 27.00 -0.79
N ILE A 386 -0.57 26.03 -1.59
CA ILE A 386 0.80 25.54 -1.62
C ILE A 386 1.62 26.55 -2.43
N MET A 387 2.41 27.38 -1.73
CA MET A 387 3.50 28.14 -2.34
C MET A 387 4.56 27.21 -2.91
#